data_e1a0d397dcd365d51c3c8e1a495da91a
#
_entry.id   e1a0d397dcd365d51c3c8e1a495da91a
#
_cell.length_a   1.000
_cell.length_b   1.000
_cell.length_c   1.000
_cell.angle_alpha   90.00
_cell.angle_beta   90.00
_cell.angle_gamma   90.00
#
_symmetry.space_group_name_H-M   'P 1'
#
loop_
_entity.id
_entity.type
_entity.pdbx_description
1 polymer ?
#
loop_
_entity_poly.entity_id
_entity_poly.type
_entity_poly.pdbx_seq_one_letter_code
_entity_poly.pdbx_strand_id
1 'polypeptide(L)'
;MMIEFLKMHGLGNDFIVFDARSGDANSGGVLADMRLDEDAARLIADRRFGIGCDQIMILRDAKGDGDLCLDMRNQDGSQTGACGNGTRCVAHLVMAQTGQTEVTIETMAGLLYARQKGDLIEVNMGQAYLEWDEIPLRKTADTLAINLAPHEEILGVGVSLGNPHVVLFVDDAEGVDVAARGAALEWSAPFPEGVNVSFAHMMGPDKIRMRVFERGVGITSACGSGACAVGVAAHRRGLAGRASEVVLDGGSLFIHWQDDGTVLMAGPVATSYKGVLTGALEQAVIAAQKGSV
;
A
#
# COMPACT_ATOMS: atom_id res chain seq x y z
N MET A 1 -19.24 -5.27 26.09
CA MET A 1 -18.37 -5.90 25.07
C MET A 1 -17.30 -4.89 24.72
N MET A 2 -16.02 -5.22 24.77
CA MET A 2 -14.96 -4.25 24.42
C MET A 2 -14.39 -4.62 23.05
N ILE A 3 -14.56 -3.72 22.07
CA ILE A 3 -13.97 -3.88 20.73
C ILE A 3 -12.69 -3.07 20.70
N GLU A 4 -11.55 -3.74 20.88
CA GLU A 4 -10.24 -3.12 20.87
C GLU A 4 -9.73 -2.93 19.45
N PHE A 5 -8.91 -1.89 19.23
CA PHE A 5 -8.22 -1.64 17.97
C PHE A 5 -6.82 -1.09 18.22
N LEU A 6 -5.95 -1.25 17.23
CA LEU A 6 -4.66 -0.57 17.15
C LEU A 6 -4.70 0.49 16.06
N LYS A 7 -4.14 1.66 16.35
CA LYS A 7 -3.82 2.66 15.35
C LYS A 7 -2.37 2.51 14.97
N MET A 8 -2.13 2.13 13.71
CA MET A 8 -0.78 1.88 13.18
C MET A 8 -0.53 2.70 11.92
N HIS A 9 0.72 2.85 11.53
CA HIS A 9 1.08 3.46 10.25
C HIS A 9 2.40 2.90 9.69
N GLY A 10 2.50 2.94 8.35
CA GLY A 10 3.75 2.79 7.62
C GLY A 10 4.04 4.08 6.85
N LEU A 11 4.99 4.89 7.35
CA LEU A 11 5.38 6.17 6.73
C LEU A 11 4.23 7.17 6.57
N GLY A 12 3.34 7.27 7.56
CA GLY A 12 2.22 8.21 7.55
C GLY A 12 0.94 7.69 6.87
N ASN A 13 1.00 6.65 6.06
CA ASN A 13 -0.17 5.91 5.62
C ASN A 13 -0.71 5.10 6.80
N ASP A 14 -1.90 5.44 7.29
CA ASP A 14 -2.37 5.07 8.62
C ASP A 14 -3.57 4.10 8.61
N PHE A 15 -3.56 3.18 9.56
CA PHE A 15 -4.46 2.05 9.61
C PHE A 15 -5.14 1.91 10.97
N ILE A 16 -6.40 1.47 10.95
CA ILE A 16 -7.05 0.88 12.12
C ILE A 16 -6.98 -0.63 11.94
N VAL A 17 -6.42 -1.31 12.94
CA VAL A 17 -6.22 -2.76 12.92
C VAL A 17 -7.09 -3.39 13.98
N PHE A 18 -8.01 -4.28 13.55
CA PHE A 18 -8.80 -5.15 14.40
C PHE A 18 -8.26 -6.57 14.33
N ASP A 19 -7.97 -7.18 15.48
CA ASP A 19 -7.59 -8.58 15.55
C ASP A 19 -8.84 -9.43 15.87
N ALA A 20 -9.40 -10.03 14.84
CA ALA A 20 -10.59 -10.86 14.90
C ALA A 20 -10.30 -12.37 14.85
N ARG A 21 -9.04 -12.77 15.10
CA ARG A 21 -8.65 -14.18 15.18
C ARG A 21 -9.17 -14.84 16.45
N SER A 22 -9.59 -16.10 16.35
CA SER A 22 -10.23 -16.84 17.47
C SER A 22 -9.30 -17.13 18.65
N GLY A 23 -7.99 -17.03 18.49
CA GLY A 23 -6.97 -17.31 19.53
C GLY A 23 -6.56 -16.09 20.35
N ASP A 24 -7.01 -14.87 20.05
CA ASP A 24 -6.65 -13.69 20.84
C ASP A 24 -7.48 -13.60 22.11
N ALA A 25 -6.82 -13.80 23.27
CA ALA A 25 -7.44 -13.72 24.59
C ALA A 25 -8.07 -12.35 24.91
N ASN A 26 -7.68 -11.31 24.16
CA ASN A 26 -8.21 -9.94 24.32
C ASN A 26 -9.49 -9.69 23.52
N SER A 27 -9.80 -10.50 22.50
CA SER A 27 -10.98 -10.31 21.65
C SER A 27 -12.30 -10.82 22.27
N GLY A 28 -12.23 -11.59 23.34
CA GLY A 28 -13.42 -12.07 24.06
C GLY A 28 -14.42 -12.86 23.22
N GLY A 29 -14.02 -13.41 22.06
CA GLY A 29 -14.87 -14.17 21.15
C GLY A 29 -15.85 -13.32 20.32
N VAL A 30 -15.87 -12.01 20.53
CA VAL A 30 -16.82 -11.08 19.91
C VAL A 30 -16.42 -10.65 18.50
N LEU A 31 -15.13 -10.65 18.24
CA LEU A 31 -14.57 -10.24 16.94
C LEU A 31 -14.39 -11.41 15.95
N ALA A 32 -14.47 -12.66 16.41
CA ALA A 32 -14.22 -13.83 15.56
C ALA A 32 -15.07 -13.84 14.26
N ASP A 33 -16.27 -13.27 14.32
CA ASP A 33 -17.15 -13.08 13.16
C ASP A 33 -17.33 -11.60 12.78
N MET A 34 -16.39 -10.72 13.18
CA MET A 34 -16.50 -9.29 12.91
C MET A 34 -16.72 -9.04 11.43
N ARG A 35 -17.86 -8.43 11.10
CA ARG A 35 -18.16 -7.93 9.76
C ARG A 35 -18.26 -6.41 9.83
N LEU A 36 -17.63 -5.76 8.87
CA LEU A 36 -17.86 -4.34 8.63
C LEU A 36 -18.60 -4.22 7.31
N ASP A 37 -19.82 -3.67 7.35
CA ASP A 37 -20.44 -3.14 6.15
C ASP A 37 -19.77 -1.82 5.74
N GLU A 38 -20.15 -1.31 4.58
CA GLU A 38 -19.56 -0.08 4.05
C GLU A 38 -19.84 1.13 4.94
N ASP A 39 -21.02 1.21 5.57
CA ASP A 39 -21.40 2.35 6.41
C ASP A 39 -20.63 2.36 7.72
N ALA A 40 -20.46 1.20 8.38
CA ALA A 40 -19.63 1.08 9.57
C ALA A 40 -18.14 1.38 9.25
N ALA A 41 -17.64 0.90 8.11
CA ALA A 41 -16.28 1.17 7.70
C ALA A 41 -16.05 2.68 7.43
N ARG A 42 -16.96 3.35 6.70
CA ARG A 42 -16.91 4.80 6.47
C ARG A 42 -16.94 5.59 7.77
N LEU A 43 -17.83 5.22 8.71
CA LEU A 43 -17.91 5.90 9.99
C LEU A 43 -16.62 5.75 10.80
N ILE A 44 -16.03 4.55 10.87
CA ILE A 44 -14.77 4.30 11.58
C ILE A 44 -13.63 5.07 10.95
N ALA A 45 -13.56 5.08 9.61
CA ALA A 45 -12.49 5.74 8.86
C ALA A 45 -12.59 7.27 8.82
N ASP A 46 -13.75 7.84 9.15
CA ASP A 46 -13.92 9.30 9.17
C ASP A 46 -13.00 9.97 10.20
N ARG A 47 -12.21 10.97 9.74
CA ARG A 47 -11.21 11.64 10.57
C ARG A 47 -11.79 12.67 11.56
N ARG A 48 -13.08 12.98 11.47
CA ARG A 48 -13.77 13.96 12.32
C ARG A 48 -14.78 13.33 13.26
N PHE A 49 -15.54 12.34 12.76
CA PHE A 49 -16.62 11.68 13.49
C PHE A 49 -16.28 10.26 13.94
N GLY A 50 -15.24 9.66 13.33
CA GLY A 50 -14.72 8.34 13.65
C GLY A 50 -13.36 8.38 14.34
N ILE A 51 -12.59 7.31 14.14
CA ILE A 51 -11.20 7.22 14.59
C ILE A 51 -10.28 7.90 13.55
N GLY A 52 -10.63 7.79 12.27
CA GLY A 52 -9.86 8.29 11.14
C GLY A 52 -8.71 7.37 10.73
N CYS A 53 -8.69 6.97 9.47
CA CYS A 53 -7.58 6.22 8.86
C CYS A 53 -7.67 6.27 7.34
N ASP A 54 -6.60 5.84 6.66
CA ASP A 54 -6.62 5.61 5.23
C ASP A 54 -7.29 4.27 4.90
N GLN A 55 -7.05 3.23 5.72
CA GLN A 55 -7.67 1.92 5.54
C GLN A 55 -7.89 1.21 6.89
N ILE A 56 -8.83 0.27 6.90
CA ILE A 56 -9.11 -0.62 8.02
C ILE A 56 -8.59 -2.01 7.67
N MET A 57 -7.86 -2.62 8.60
CA MET A 57 -7.28 -3.95 8.53
C MET A 57 -7.99 -4.87 9.53
N ILE A 58 -8.57 -5.97 9.07
CA ILE A 58 -9.24 -6.94 9.94
C ILE A 58 -8.52 -8.27 9.78
N LEU A 59 -7.82 -8.70 10.84
CA LEU A 59 -7.14 -9.98 10.90
C LEU A 59 -8.17 -11.07 11.22
N ARG A 60 -8.12 -12.16 10.48
CA ARG A 60 -8.99 -13.35 10.67
C ARG A 60 -8.16 -14.61 10.71
N ASP A 61 -8.75 -15.68 11.20
CA ASP A 61 -8.15 -17.01 11.06
C ASP A 61 -7.92 -17.36 9.58
N ALA A 62 -6.82 -18.02 9.30
CA ALA A 62 -6.50 -18.50 7.95
C ALA A 62 -7.60 -19.45 7.44
N LYS A 63 -7.81 -19.43 6.13
CA LYS A 63 -8.75 -20.34 5.44
C LYS A 63 -8.04 -21.38 4.57
N GLY A 64 -6.77 -21.18 4.27
CA GLY A 64 -5.94 -22.00 3.42
C GLY A 64 -4.52 -22.14 3.96
N ASP A 65 -3.53 -21.81 3.14
CA ASP A 65 -2.11 -22.03 3.42
C ASP A 65 -1.39 -20.86 4.15
N GLY A 66 -2.13 -19.79 4.51
CA GLY A 66 -1.59 -18.67 5.25
C GLY A 66 -1.57 -18.90 6.77
N ASP A 67 -0.87 -18.04 7.49
CA ASP A 67 -0.91 -17.98 8.95
C ASP A 67 -2.16 -17.20 9.44
N LEU A 68 -2.67 -16.30 8.60
CA LEU A 68 -3.89 -15.54 8.82
C LEU A 68 -4.49 -15.08 7.49
N CYS A 69 -5.77 -14.66 7.54
CA CYS A 69 -6.47 -13.98 6.45
C CYS A 69 -6.63 -12.50 6.80
N LEU A 70 -6.38 -11.60 5.85
CA LEU A 70 -6.50 -10.16 6.00
C LEU A 70 -7.61 -9.60 5.12
N ASP A 71 -8.65 -9.04 5.74
CA ASP A 71 -9.70 -8.25 5.08
C ASP A 71 -9.33 -6.77 5.19
N MET A 72 -9.30 -6.08 4.05
CA MET A 72 -8.90 -4.67 3.97
C MET A 72 -10.04 -3.82 3.42
N ARG A 73 -10.31 -2.68 4.06
CA ARG A 73 -11.33 -1.72 3.66
C ARG A 73 -10.74 -0.34 3.44
N ASN A 74 -11.13 0.30 2.35
CA ASN A 74 -10.84 1.70 2.08
C ASN A 74 -11.71 2.63 2.94
N GLN A 75 -11.43 3.95 2.94
CA GLN A 75 -12.23 4.96 3.64
C GLN A 75 -13.69 5.00 3.18
N ASP A 76 -13.98 4.69 1.93
CA ASP A 76 -15.34 4.65 1.37
C ASP A 76 -16.09 3.35 1.72
N GLY A 77 -15.47 2.44 2.47
CA GLY A 77 -16.01 1.14 2.86
C GLY A 77 -15.78 0.03 1.86
N SER A 78 -15.32 0.32 0.65
CA SER A 78 -15.03 -0.68 -0.38
C SER A 78 -13.90 -1.63 0.06
N GLN A 79 -13.93 -2.86 -0.45
CA GLN A 79 -12.84 -3.82 -0.22
C GLN A 79 -11.66 -3.55 -1.16
N THR A 80 -10.45 -3.78 -0.66
CA THR A 80 -9.23 -3.77 -1.48
C THR A 80 -8.43 -5.04 -1.27
N GLY A 81 -7.76 -5.50 -2.32
CA GLY A 81 -7.01 -6.76 -2.30
C GLY A 81 -5.57 -6.63 -1.82
N ALA A 82 -4.97 -5.44 -1.84
CA ALA A 82 -3.57 -5.25 -1.51
C ALA A 82 -3.28 -3.87 -0.94
N CYS A 83 -2.42 -3.82 0.06
CA CYS A 83 -1.80 -2.63 0.61
C CYS A 83 -0.47 -2.99 1.27
N GLY A 84 0.66 -2.75 0.59
CA GLY A 84 1.98 -3.13 1.11
C GLY A 84 2.32 -2.46 2.44
N ASN A 85 1.90 -1.21 2.68
CA ASN A 85 2.10 -0.51 3.94
C ASN A 85 1.29 -1.15 5.08
N GLY A 86 0.01 -1.48 4.82
CA GLY A 86 -0.86 -2.17 5.78
C GLY A 86 -0.38 -3.59 6.07
N THR A 87 0.06 -4.32 5.05
CA THR A 87 0.65 -5.65 5.20
C THR A 87 1.85 -5.63 6.14
N ARG A 88 2.75 -4.63 6.04
CA ARG A 88 3.88 -4.49 6.99
C ARG A 88 3.41 -4.31 8.43
N CYS A 89 2.39 -3.46 8.65
CA CYS A 89 1.84 -3.24 9.99
C CYS A 89 1.26 -4.52 10.60
N VAL A 90 0.46 -5.26 9.82
CA VAL A 90 -0.15 -6.53 10.23
C VAL A 90 0.93 -7.59 10.50
N ALA A 91 1.90 -7.73 9.58
CA ALA A 91 3.01 -8.67 9.74
C ALA A 91 3.81 -8.40 11.02
N HIS A 92 4.17 -7.13 11.28
CA HIS A 92 4.86 -6.74 12.51
C HIS A 92 4.06 -7.12 13.77
N LEU A 93 2.74 -6.84 13.78
CA LEU A 93 1.86 -7.17 14.89
C LEU A 93 1.86 -8.68 15.17
N VAL A 94 1.65 -9.49 14.12
CA VAL A 94 1.57 -10.95 14.25
C VAL A 94 2.91 -11.54 14.69
N MET A 95 4.02 -11.11 14.09
CA MET A 95 5.38 -11.55 14.49
C MET A 95 5.67 -11.20 15.95
N ALA A 96 5.29 -10.01 16.42
CA ALA A 96 5.47 -9.60 17.81
C ALA A 96 4.63 -10.45 18.79
N GLN A 97 3.44 -10.89 18.40
CA GLN A 97 2.57 -11.74 19.21
C GLN A 97 3.02 -13.20 19.24
N THR A 98 3.52 -13.73 18.12
CA THR A 98 3.84 -15.16 17.96
C THR A 98 5.31 -15.48 18.22
N GLY A 99 6.20 -14.48 18.18
CA GLY A 99 7.66 -14.67 18.22
C GLY A 99 8.25 -15.21 16.91
N GLN A 100 7.46 -15.32 15.86
CA GLN A 100 7.92 -15.70 14.52
C GLN A 100 8.64 -14.53 13.85
N THR A 101 9.50 -14.84 12.89
CA THR A 101 10.21 -13.82 12.06
C THR A 101 9.68 -13.73 10.63
N GLU A 102 8.75 -14.59 10.29
CA GLU A 102 8.09 -14.65 8.96
C GLU A 102 6.60 -14.89 9.16
N VAL A 103 5.79 -14.39 8.24
CA VAL A 103 4.34 -14.60 8.23
C VAL A 103 3.81 -14.61 6.80
N THR A 104 2.90 -15.55 6.52
CA THR A 104 2.16 -15.66 5.26
C THR A 104 0.73 -15.17 5.48
N ILE A 105 0.30 -14.20 4.70
CA ILE A 105 -0.99 -13.53 4.86
C ILE A 105 -1.85 -13.81 3.63
N GLU A 106 -3.02 -14.40 3.84
CA GLU A 106 -4.04 -14.57 2.80
C GLU A 106 -4.77 -13.25 2.57
N THR A 107 -4.89 -12.83 1.32
CA THR A 107 -5.67 -11.65 0.91
C THR A 107 -6.56 -11.98 -0.29
N MET A 108 -7.44 -11.06 -0.67
CA MET A 108 -8.23 -11.20 -1.91
C MET A 108 -7.34 -11.26 -3.17
N ALA A 109 -6.15 -10.67 -3.13
CA ALA A 109 -5.19 -10.69 -4.26
C ALA A 109 -4.26 -11.91 -4.25
N GLY A 110 -4.37 -12.80 -3.25
CA GLY A 110 -3.51 -13.97 -3.08
C GLY A 110 -2.69 -13.93 -1.80
N LEU A 111 -1.65 -14.78 -1.76
CA LEU A 111 -0.75 -14.89 -0.61
C LEU A 111 0.31 -13.78 -0.65
N LEU A 112 0.49 -13.12 0.48
CA LEU A 112 1.55 -12.15 0.73
C LEU A 112 2.53 -12.73 1.75
N TYR A 113 3.82 -12.60 1.46
CA TYR A 113 4.88 -13.07 2.33
C TYR A 113 5.59 -11.87 2.94
N ALA A 114 5.73 -11.89 4.26
CA ALA A 114 6.45 -10.85 4.99
C ALA A 114 7.45 -11.46 5.96
N ARG A 115 8.56 -10.76 6.17
CA ARG A 115 9.59 -11.19 7.14
C ARG A 115 10.20 -10.00 7.87
N GLN A 116 10.73 -10.27 9.04
CA GLN A 116 11.53 -9.32 9.80
C GLN A 116 12.91 -9.17 9.17
N LYS A 117 13.37 -7.92 8.98
CA LYS A 117 14.69 -7.57 8.45
C LYS A 117 15.35 -6.50 9.33
N GLY A 118 15.99 -6.94 10.40
CA GLY A 118 16.43 -6.01 11.45
C GLY A 118 15.23 -5.31 12.09
N ASP A 119 15.24 -3.98 12.13
CA ASP A 119 14.14 -3.17 12.66
C ASP A 119 13.02 -2.91 11.62
N LEU A 120 13.17 -3.42 10.40
CA LEU A 120 12.22 -3.24 9.31
C LEU A 120 11.38 -4.50 9.09
N ILE A 121 10.24 -4.31 8.44
CA ILE A 121 9.43 -5.39 7.89
C ILE A 121 9.56 -5.38 6.37
N GLU A 122 9.99 -6.49 5.79
CA GLU A 122 10.08 -6.71 4.36
C GLU A 122 8.87 -7.50 3.88
N VAL A 123 8.24 -7.04 2.80
CA VAL A 123 7.10 -7.70 2.14
C VAL A 123 7.47 -8.01 0.70
N ASN A 124 7.10 -9.20 0.24
CA ASN A 124 7.13 -9.56 -1.17
C ASN A 124 5.95 -8.89 -1.89
N MET A 125 6.26 -7.97 -2.80
CA MET A 125 5.28 -7.18 -3.57
C MET A 125 4.88 -7.86 -4.89
N GLY A 126 5.39 -9.08 -5.14
CA GLY A 126 5.15 -9.81 -6.39
C GLY A 126 6.09 -9.38 -7.52
N GLN A 127 5.71 -9.76 -8.74
CA GLN A 127 6.48 -9.47 -9.96
C GLN A 127 6.32 -8.02 -10.39
N ALA A 128 7.40 -7.46 -10.92
CA ALA A 128 7.31 -6.23 -11.71
C ALA A 128 6.99 -6.60 -13.16
N TYR A 129 5.88 -6.09 -13.67
CA TYR A 129 5.47 -6.28 -15.05
C TYR A 129 5.92 -5.10 -15.90
N LEU A 130 6.52 -5.39 -17.05
CA LEU A 130 7.25 -4.39 -17.83
C LEU A 130 6.75 -4.26 -19.26
N GLU A 131 5.95 -5.19 -19.73
CA GLU A 131 5.40 -5.16 -21.07
C GLU A 131 4.21 -4.19 -21.17
N TRP A 132 4.02 -3.62 -22.32
CA TRP A 132 3.03 -2.57 -22.54
C TRP A 132 1.58 -2.98 -22.21
N ASP A 133 1.23 -4.23 -22.45
CA ASP A 133 -0.10 -4.81 -22.17
C ASP A 133 -0.27 -5.19 -20.70
N GLU A 134 0.81 -5.51 -19.99
CA GLU A 134 0.81 -5.74 -18.55
C GLU A 134 0.73 -4.43 -17.73
N ILE A 135 1.17 -3.29 -18.34
CA ILE A 135 1.04 -1.93 -17.76
C ILE A 135 -0.30 -1.29 -18.15
N PRO A 136 -1.23 -1.99 -18.67
CA PRO A 136 -2.39 -1.76 -19.54
C PRO A 136 -2.35 -0.46 -20.35
N LEU A 137 -1.30 -0.31 -21.17
CA LEU A 137 -1.22 0.79 -22.14
C LEU A 137 -2.22 0.59 -23.28
N ARG A 138 -2.71 1.68 -23.85
CA ARG A 138 -3.67 1.67 -24.96
C ARG A 138 -3.16 0.95 -26.22
N LYS A 139 -1.85 0.94 -26.43
CA LYS A 139 -1.16 0.33 -27.57
C LYS A 139 0.29 0.03 -27.26
N THR A 140 0.91 -0.80 -28.10
CA THR A 140 2.35 -1.08 -28.05
C THR A 140 3.18 0.20 -27.96
N ALA A 141 4.07 0.24 -26.99
CA ALA A 141 4.98 1.36 -26.74
C ALA A 141 6.28 0.84 -26.12
N ASP A 142 7.37 1.61 -26.28
CA ASP A 142 8.57 1.43 -25.47
C ASP A 142 8.28 1.89 -24.04
N THR A 143 8.23 0.94 -23.12
CA THR A 143 7.91 1.21 -21.71
C THR A 143 9.03 1.91 -20.95
N LEU A 144 10.22 2.07 -21.54
CA LEU A 144 11.29 2.93 -21.02
C LEU A 144 11.13 4.41 -21.40
N ALA A 145 10.26 4.73 -22.38
CA ALA A 145 10.09 6.08 -22.90
C ALA A 145 8.65 6.33 -23.40
N ILE A 146 7.66 6.10 -22.49
CA ILE A 146 6.26 6.38 -22.81
C ILE A 146 6.07 7.88 -22.92
N ASN A 147 5.63 8.34 -24.09
CA ASN A 147 5.30 9.75 -24.31
C ASN A 147 3.90 10.07 -23.75
N LEU A 148 3.84 10.82 -22.65
CA LEU A 148 2.62 11.17 -21.93
C LEU A 148 1.90 12.39 -22.51
N ALA A 149 2.66 13.31 -23.11
CA ALA A 149 2.15 14.52 -23.74
C ALA A 149 2.86 14.76 -25.08
N PRO A 150 2.30 14.32 -26.21
CA PRO A 150 2.97 14.31 -27.50
C PRO A 150 3.49 15.67 -27.97
N HIS A 151 2.91 16.76 -27.47
CA HIS A 151 3.31 18.13 -27.84
C HIS A 151 4.44 18.70 -26.97
N GLU A 152 4.76 18.06 -25.84
CA GLU A 152 5.77 18.54 -24.87
C GLU A 152 6.89 17.53 -24.64
N GLU A 153 6.88 16.37 -25.32
CA GLU A 153 7.85 15.26 -25.15
C GLU A 153 8.06 14.86 -23.67
N ILE A 154 6.99 14.78 -22.90
CA ILE A 154 7.05 14.30 -21.51
C ILE A 154 7.19 12.78 -21.54
N LEU A 155 8.39 12.29 -21.28
CA LEU A 155 8.69 10.86 -21.28
C LEU A 155 8.69 10.28 -19.87
N GLY A 156 8.04 9.12 -19.69
CA GLY A 156 8.01 8.38 -18.44
C GLY A 156 8.35 6.91 -18.63
N VAL A 157 8.82 6.27 -17.56
CA VAL A 157 9.06 4.83 -17.50
C VAL A 157 7.84 4.13 -16.94
N GLY A 158 7.26 3.20 -17.66
CA GLY A 158 6.13 2.39 -17.21
C GLY A 158 6.57 1.17 -16.43
N VAL A 159 5.87 0.88 -15.33
CA VAL A 159 6.02 -0.34 -14.51
C VAL A 159 4.66 -0.68 -13.91
N SER A 160 4.30 -1.95 -13.84
CA SER A 160 3.11 -2.39 -13.09
C SER A 160 3.52 -3.32 -11.93
N LEU A 161 2.95 -3.10 -10.77
CA LEU A 161 3.01 -3.97 -9.58
C LEU A 161 1.61 -4.58 -9.32
N GLY A 162 0.85 -4.88 -10.40
CA GLY A 162 -0.57 -5.20 -10.33
C GLY A 162 -1.47 -3.97 -10.47
N ASN A 163 -0.87 -2.78 -10.41
CA ASN A 163 -1.47 -1.48 -10.74
C ASN A 163 -0.47 -0.65 -11.55
N PRO A 164 -0.94 0.17 -12.52
CA PRO A 164 -0.06 0.91 -13.41
C PRO A 164 0.63 2.08 -12.72
N HIS A 165 1.94 2.20 -12.99
CA HIS A 165 2.78 3.32 -12.58
C HIS A 165 3.52 3.90 -13.76
N VAL A 166 3.69 5.22 -13.77
CA VAL A 166 4.63 5.93 -14.64
C VAL A 166 5.59 6.77 -13.80
N VAL A 167 6.87 6.60 -14.06
CA VAL A 167 7.95 7.29 -13.34
C VAL A 167 8.61 8.31 -14.26
N LEU A 168 8.55 9.58 -13.86
CA LEU A 168 9.24 10.68 -14.52
C LEU A 168 10.51 11.01 -13.71
N PHE A 169 11.67 10.84 -14.33
CA PHE A 169 12.92 11.32 -13.74
C PHE A 169 13.07 12.80 -14.06
N VAL A 170 13.21 13.60 -13.00
CA VAL A 170 13.30 15.07 -13.04
C VAL A 170 14.59 15.53 -12.34
N ASP A 171 15.02 16.75 -12.58
CA ASP A 171 16.22 17.30 -11.93
C ASP A 171 16.01 17.52 -10.43
N ASP A 172 14.80 17.95 -10.04
CA ASP A 172 14.42 18.18 -8.64
C ASP A 172 12.93 17.85 -8.43
N ALA A 173 12.63 16.78 -7.68
CA ALA A 173 11.27 16.39 -7.36
C ALA A 173 10.59 17.36 -6.36
N GLU A 174 11.36 18.10 -5.55
CA GLU A 174 10.80 19.08 -4.61
C GLU A 174 10.26 20.31 -5.36
N GLY A 175 10.89 20.68 -6.46
CA GLY A 175 10.44 21.79 -7.31
C GLY A 175 9.22 21.48 -8.18
N VAL A 176 8.73 20.23 -8.21
CA VAL A 176 7.58 19.84 -9.03
C VAL A 176 6.26 20.21 -8.33
N ASP A 177 5.38 20.90 -9.05
CA ASP A 177 3.96 20.99 -8.66
C ASP A 177 3.28 19.64 -8.92
N VAL A 178 3.38 18.74 -7.94
CA VAL A 178 2.86 17.37 -8.02
C VAL A 178 1.34 17.36 -8.20
N ALA A 179 0.62 18.32 -7.58
CA ALA A 179 -0.83 18.39 -7.69
C ALA A 179 -1.26 18.70 -9.12
N ALA A 180 -0.73 19.77 -9.71
CA ALA A 180 -1.09 20.17 -11.06
C ALA A 180 -0.60 19.19 -12.13
N ARG A 181 0.69 18.79 -12.05
CA ARG A 181 1.27 17.88 -13.04
C ARG A 181 0.76 16.45 -12.93
N GLY A 182 0.57 15.95 -11.69
CA GLY A 182 0.03 14.63 -11.46
C GLY A 182 -1.38 14.49 -11.99
N ALA A 183 -2.28 15.43 -11.66
CA ALA A 183 -3.65 15.44 -12.16
C ALA A 183 -3.73 15.54 -13.72
N ALA A 184 -2.82 16.29 -14.34
CA ALA A 184 -2.77 16.38 -15.81
C ALA A 184 -2.30 15.09 -16.49
N LEU A 185 -1.47 14.28 -15.79
CA LEU A 185 -0.86 13.07 -16.35
C LEU A 185 -1.58 11.78 -15.95
N GLU A 186 -2.36 11.79 -14.87
CA GLU A 186 -3.11 10.63 -14.38
C GLU A 186 -3.94 9.95 -15.47
N TRP A 187 -4.60 10.75 -16.32
CA TRP A 187 -5.44 10.27 -17.42
C TRP A 187 -4.82 10.54 -18.79
N SER A 188 -3.50 10.56 -18.86
CA SER A 188 -2.80 10.76 -20.14
C SER A 188 -3.17 9.70 -21.17
N ALA A 189 -3.12 10.06 -22.45
CA ALA A 189 -3.64 9.24 -23.55
C ALA A 189 -3.11 7.79 -23.60
N PRO A 190 -1.86 7.47 -23.22
CA PRO A 190 -1.37 6.09 -23.15
C PRO A 190 -2.06 5.21 -22.10
N PHE A 191 -2.64 5.79 -21.03
CA PHE A 191 -3.22 5.08 -19.89
C PHE A 191 -4.74 5.21 -19.86
N PRO A 192 -5.49 4.33 -20.51
CA PRO A 192 -6.96 4.44 -20.61
C PRO A 192 -7.69 4.26 -19.28
N GLU A 193 -7.06 3.62 -18.31
CA GLU A 193 -7.60 3.36 -16.97
C GLU A 193 -6.98 4.27 -15.88
N GLY A 194 -6.23 5.29 -16.31
CA GLY A 194 -5.46 6.12 -15.40
C GLY A 194 -4.20 5.44 -14.86
N VAL A 195 -3.29 6.23 -14.28
CA VAL A 195 -1.97 5.78 -13.81
C VAL A 195 -1.54 6.52 -12.55
N ASN A 196 -0.80 5.83 -11.67
CA ASN A 196 -0.07 6.48 -10.58
C ASN A 196 1.16 7.18 -11.15
N VAL A 197 1.30 8.48 -10.89
CA VAL A 197 2.37 9.32 -11.44
C VAL A 197 3.41 9.60 -10.36
N SER A 198 4.64 9.16 -10.58
CA SER A 198 5.76 9.41 -9.68
C SER A 198 6.78 10.35 -10.32
N PHE A 199 7.20 11.37 -9.56
CA PHE A 199 8.30 12.27 -9.92
C PHE A 199 9.50 11.90 -9.05
N ALA A 200 10.62 11.54 -9.68
CA ALA A 200 11.79 11.02 -8.97
C ALA A 200 13.07 11.72 -9.40
N HIS A 201 14.02 11.91 -8.48
CA HIS A 201 15.37 12.33 -8.79
C HIS A 201 16.40 11.54 -7.96
N MET A 202 17.60 11.39 -8.51
CA MET A 202 18.70 10.72 -7.81
C MET A 202 19.31 11.64 -6.77
N MET A 203 19.34 11.21 -5.50
CA MET A 203 20.03 11.89 -4.40
C MET A 203 21.49 11.46 -4.26
N GLY A 204 21.87 10.35 -4.92
CA GLY A 204 23.17 9.73 -4.86
C GLY A 204 23.12 8.30 -5.41
N PRO A 205 24.18 7.51 -5.33
CA PRO A 205 24.16 6.11 -5.72
C PRO A 205 23.05 5.37 -4.97
N ASP A 206 22.18 4.67 -5.70
CA ASP A 206 21.10 3.84 -5.18
C ASP A 206 20.15 4.53 -4.18
N LYS A 207 20.15 5.89 -4.15
CA LYS A 207 19.25 6.68 -3.31
C LYS A 207 18.42 7.64 -4.17
N ILE A 208 17.09 7.50 -4.07
CA ILE A 208 16.15 8.14 -4.98
C ILE A 208 15.11 8.90 -4.14
N ARG A 209 14.93 10.19 -4.40
CA ARG A 209 13.81 10.97 -3.88
C ARG A 209 12.61 10.78 -4.79
N MET A 210 11.44 10.57 -4.20
CA MET A 210 10.21 10.36 -4.92
C MET A 210 9.08 11.20 -4.31
N ARG A 211 8.23 11.78 -5.17
CA ARG A 211 6.91 12.32 -4.83
C ARG A 211 5.86 11.72 -5.76
N VAL A 212 4.67 11.46 -5.26
CA VAL A 212 3.65 10.69 -5.98
C VAL A 212 2.30 11.40 -6.01
N PHE A 213 1.62 11.23 -7.13
CA PHE A 213 0.20 11.47 -7.31
C PHE A 213 -0.47 10.12 -7.60
N GLU A 214 -1.20 9.59 -6.62
CA GLU A 214 -1.84 8.28 -6.74
C GLU A 214 -3.17 8.36 -7.49
N ARG A 215 -3.41 7.41 -8.36
CA ARG A 215 -4.61 7.28 -9.18
C ARG A 215 -5.88 7.27 -8.33
N GLY A 216 -6.76 8.24 -8.56
CA GLY A 216 -8.04 8.38 -7.84
C GLY A 216 -7.94 8.92 -6.42
N VAL A 217 -6.72 9.20 -5.93
CA VAL A 217 -6.48 9.65 -4.55
C VAL A 217 -5.82 11.02 -4.50
N GLY A 218 -4.80 11.25 -5.34
CA GLY A 218 -4.00 12.47 -5.32
C GLY A 218 -2.66 12.30 -4.61
N ILE A 219 -2.16 13.37 -3.97
CA ILE A 219 -0.88 13.35 -3.26
C ILE A 219 -1.02 12.56 -1.96
N THR A 220 -0.10 11.60 -1.74
CA THR A 220 0.00 10.82 -0.50
C THR A 220 1.42 10.87 0.06
N SER A 221 1.55 10.63 1.37
CA SER A 221 2.86 10.63 2.04
C SER A 221 3.70 9.40 1.71
N ALA A 222 3.05 8.27 1.34
CA ALA A 222 3.74 7.02 1.09
C ALA A 222 2.91 6.09 0.18
N CYS A 223 3.45 5.79 -1.01
CA CYS A 223 2.92 4.80 -1.94
C CYS A 223 3.92 3.65 -2.07
N GLY A 224 3.61 2.47 -1.52
CA GLY A 224 4.52 1.31 -1.53
C GLY A 224 4.78 0.78 -2.94
N SER A 225 3.72 0.54 -3.73
CA SER A 225 3.86 0.09 -5.13
C SER A 225 4.55 1.13 -6.01
N GLY A 226 4.30 2.44 -5.75
CA GLY A 226 5.02 3.53 -6.41
C GLY A 226 6.52 3.52 -6.12
N ALA A 227 6.91 3.29 -4.86
CA ALA A 227 8.34 3.16 -4.51
C ALA A 227 8.99 1.96 -5.19
N CYS A 228 8.30 0.82 -5.26
CA CYS A 228 8.75 -0.34 -6.02
C CYS A 228 8.92 -0.01 -7.50
N ALA A 229 7.94 0.65 -8.11
CA ALA A 229 8.01 1.06 -9.51
C ALA A 229 9.18 2.02 -9.77
N VAL A 230 9.45 2.97 -8.86
CA VAL A 230 10.60 3.89 -8.95
C VAL A 230 11.93 3.16 -8.89
N GLY A 231 12.10 2.20 -7.95
CA GLY A 231 13.32 1.40 -7.86
C GLY A 231 13.58 0.58 -9.13
N VAL A 232 12.54 -0.09 -9.64
CA VAL A 232 12.60 -0.85 -10.90
C VAL A 232 12.91 0.06 -12.09
N ALA A 233 12.23 1.19 -12.21
CA ALA A 233 12.43 2.16 -13.28
C ALA A 233 13.86 2.75 -13.27
N ALA A 234 14.39 3.08 -12.10
CA ALA A 234 15.76 3.57 -11.96
C ALA A 234 16.80 2.54 -12.41
N HIS A 235 16.63 1.28 -12.03
CA HIS A 235 17.51 0.20 -12.50
C HIS A 235 17.42 0.03 -14.02
N ARG A 236 16.22 -0.01 -14.59
CA ARG A 236 15.99 -0.14 -16.03
C ARG A 236 16.64 0.99 -16.86
N ARG A 237 16.72 2.19 -16.27
CA ARG A 237 17.39 3.36 -16.87
C ARG A 237 18.90 3.39 -16.61
N GLY A 238 19.45 2.42 -15.86
CA GLY A 238 20.87 2.40 -15.47
C GLY A 238 21.25 3.50 -14.47
N LEU A 239 20.29 4.05 -13.74
CA LEU A 239 20.49 5.12 -12.73
C LEU A 239 20.81 4.55 -11.34
N ALA A 240 20.34 3.34 -11.05
CA ALA A 240 20.57 2.65 -9.78
C ALA A 240 20.78 1.15 -9.97
N GLY A 241 21.35 0.49 -8.96
CA GLY A 241 21.41 -0.96 -8.86
C GLY A 241 20.01 -1.59 -8.63
N ARG A 242 19.98 -2.92 -8.45
CA ARG A 242 18.72 -3.63 -8.13
C ARG A 242 18.21 -3.38 -6.72
N ALA A 243 19.08 -2.92 -5.82
CA ALA A 243 18.74 -2.54 -4.47
C ALA A 243 18.87 -1.01 -4.32
N SER A 244 17.82 -0.34 -3.86
CA SER A 244 17.79 1.11 -3.71
C SER A 244 16.98 1.56 -2.50
N GLU A 245 17.37 2.70 -1.94
CA GLU A 245 16.57 3.45 -0.97
C GLU A 245 15.70 4.47 -1.73
N VAL A 246 14.38 4.38 -1.54
CA VAL A 246 13.42 5.35 -2.08
C VAL A 246 12.90 6.21 -0.94
N VAL A 247 13.19 7.51 -0.99
CA VAL A 247 12.81 8.51 0.01
C VAL A 247 11.50 9.18 -0.42
N LEU A 248 10.43 8.94 0.31
CA LEU A 248 9.11 9.53 0.13
C LEU A 248 8.89 10.68 1.13
N ASP A 249 7.75 11.37 1.06
CA ASP A 249 7.39 12.43 2.01
C ASP A 249 7.27 11.90 3.45
N GLY A 250 6.80 10.65 3.62
CA GLY A 250 6.66 9.99 4.92
C GLY A 250 7.91 9.30 5.44
N GLY A 251 8.99 9.17 4.63
CA GLY A 251 10.23 8.49 5.00
C GLY A 251 10.74 7.52 3.94
N SER A 252 11.66 6.63 4.31
CA SER A 252 12.37 5.76 3.37
C SER A 252 11.78 4.35 3.30
N LEU A 253 11.72 3.81 2.07
CA LEU A 253 11.52 2.40 1.76
C LEU A 253 12.77 1.84 1.08
N PHE A 254 13.11 0.60 1.38
CA PHE A 254 14.23 -0.11 0.77
C PHE A 254 13.66 -1.14 -0.20
N ILE A 255 13.97 -0.95 -1.48
CA ILE A 255 13.45 -1.75 -2.58
C ILE A 255 14.56 -2.66 -3.08
N HIS A 256 14.23 -3.93 -3.33
CA HIS A 256 15.13 -4.87 -3.96
C HIS A 256 14.40 -5.61 -5.09
N TRP A 257 14.73 -5.27 -6.33
CA TRP A 257 14.24 -5.99 -7.51
C TRP A 257 15.14 -7.19 -7.79
N GLN A 258 14.64 -8.38 -7.50
CA GLN A 258 15.38 -9.64 -7.60
C GLN A 258 15.60 -10.08 -9.07
N ASP A 259 16.51 -11.04 -9.27
CA ASP A 259 16.85 -11.54 -10.61
C ASP A 259 15.69 -12.32 -11.26
N ASP A 260 14.80 -12.89 -10.46
CA ASP A 260 13.58 -13.57 -10.90
C ASP A 260 12.43 -12.61 -11.25
N GLY A 261 12.63 -11.30 -11.11
CA GLY A 261 11.63 -10.26 -11.37
C GLY A 261 10.77 -9.88 -10.16
N THR A 262 10.88 -10.58 -9.04
CA THR A 262 10.16 -10.28 -7.80
C THR A 262 10.69 -8.99 -7.16
N VAL A 263 9.80 -8.17 -6.61
CA VAL A 263 10.15 -6.95 -5.88
C VAL A 263 9.92 -7.14 -4.39
N LEU A 264 10.98 -6.99 -3.60
CA LEU A 264 10.90 -6.95 -2.14
C LEU A 264 10.92 -5.48 -1.68
N MET A 265 10.05 -5.15 -0.72
CA MET A 265 9.94 -3.81 -0.15
C MET A 265 10.06 -3.89 1.37
N ALA A 266 11.11 -3.31 1.93
CA ALA A 266 11.30 -3.19 3.37
C ALA A 266 11.07 -1.75 3.85
N GLY A 267 10.43 -1.61 5.01
CA GLY A 267 10.20 -0.30 5.61
C GLY A 267 9.78 -0.38 7.07
N PRO A 268 9.85 0.76 7.78
CA PRO A 268 9.44 0.84 9.17
C PRO A 268 7.93 0.77 9.32
N VAL A 269 7.50 0.42 10.51
CA VAL A 269 6.11 0.47 10.97
C VAL A 269 6.08 1.06 12.38
N ALA A 270 4.97 1.67 12.75
CA ALA A 270 4.77 2.16 14.11
C ALA A 270 3.32 1.96 14.57
N THR A 271 3.17 1.68 15.86
CA THR A 271 1.88 1.73 16.56
C THR A 271 1.75 3.10 17.21
N SER A 272 0.74 3.88 16.80
CA SER A 272 0.50 5.21 17.37
C SER A 272 -0.18 5.10 18.73
N TYR A 273 -1.24 4.31 18.83
CA TYR A 273 -1.98 4.06 20.08
C TYR A 273 -2.88 2.82 19.96
N LYS A 274 -3.38 2.37 21.12
CA LYS A 274 -4.44 1.38 21.26
C LYS A 274 -5.69 2.05 21.80
N GLY A 275 -6.86 1.64 21.34
CA GLY A 275 -8.15 2.16 21.78
C GLY A 275 -9.24 1.09 21.88
N VAL A 276 -10.38 1.52 22.36
CA VAL A 276 -11.60 0.72 22.47
C VAL A 276 -12.74 1.49 21.82
N LEU A 277 -13.54 0.84 20.98
CA LEU A 277 -14.73 1.45 20.41
C LEU A 277 -15.78 1.68 21.50
N THR A 278 -16.42 2.82 21.46
CA THR A 278 -17.51 3.19 22.37
C THR A 278 -18.63 3.92 21.62
N GLY A 279 -19.82 3.96 22.20
CA GLY A 279 -20.95 4.75 21.68
C GLY A 279 -21.35 4.37 20.26
N ALA A 280 -21.44 5.35 19.36
CA ALA A 280 -21.91 5.15 17.99
C ALA A 280 -21.01 4.20 17.18
N LEU A 281 -19.69 4.24 17.37
CA LEU A 281 -18.75 3.36 16.67
C LEU A 281 -18.92 1.90 17.06
N GLU A 282 -19.06 1.62 18.35
CA GLU A 282 -19.34 0.27 18.84
C GLU A 282 -20.68 -0.24 18.32
N GLN A 283 -21.74 0.60 18.36
CA GLN A 283 -23.06 0.25 17.87
C GLN A 283 -23.07 -0.04 16.37
N ALA A 284 -22.33 0.72 15.56
CA ALA A 284 -22.22 0.50 14.12
C ALA A 284 -21.61 -0.88 13.81
N VAL A 285 -20.53 -1.26 14.51
CA VAL A 285 -19.93 -2.59 14.34
C VAL A 285 -20.90 -3.70 14.77
N ILE A 286 -21.59 -3.53 15.88
CA ILE A 286 -22.59 -4.52 16.37
C ILE A 286 -23.77 -4.65 15.39
N ALA A 287 -24.23 -3.54 14.80
CA ALA A 287 -25.32 -3.56 13.83
C ALA A 287 -24.94 -4.27 12.53
N ALA A 288 -23.73 -4.01 12.02
CA ALA A 288 -23.20 -4.68 10.83
C ALA A 288 -23.11 -6.22 10.97
N GLN A 289 -22.93 -6.71 12.20
CA GLN A 289 -22.93 -8.16 12.46
C GLN A 289 -24.32 -8.77 12.39
N LYS A 290 -25.40 -8.01 12.68
CA LYS A 290 -26.80 -8.49 12.72
C LYS A 290 -27.48 -8.43 11.36
N GLY A 291 -27.04 -7.58 10.45
CA GLY A 291 -27.66 -7.32 9.13
C GLY A 291 -27.41 -8.38 8.04
N SER A 292 -26.79 -9.52 8.37
CA SER A 292 -26.40 -10.59 7.43
C SER A 292 -27.13 -11.91 7.75
N VAL A 293 -28.45 -11.86 7.90
CA VAL A 293 -29.32 -13.05 7.95
C VAL A 293 -30.10 -13.14 6.64
#